data_a3d728d90d96adbd84fa6b0a6bd7a2c7
#
_entry.id   a3d728d90d96adbd84fa6b0a6bd7a2c7
#
_cell.length_a   1.000
_cell.length_b   1.000
_cell.length_c   1.000
_cell.angle_alpha   90.00
_cell.angle_beta   90.00
_cell.angle_gamma   90.00
#
_symmetry.space_group_name_H-M   'P 1'
#
loop_
_entity.id
_entity.type
_entity.pdbx_description
1 polymer ?
#
loop_
_entity_poly.entity_id
_entity_poly.type
_entity_poly.pdbx_seq_one_letter_code
_entity_poly.pdbx_strand_id
1 'polypeptide(L)'
;GDPTTPEGGLLEWGYYEPFEPRIVEATNISEPEDARMSPSMNDLTLDQVMDAFERSVELTPVLAELPWEERRSFNGLLSVTTDGGSIIGESPQVKDLWLCEAVWVKDGPGAGKLLADWMTNGRTEMDPHGIDPARHYPIQLTDEFIRNRSYEIAQKIYTPAVHPREPYATSRQLRMSPFYEREVALGGYFMEVAGWERAYGYAANEDTLLAKYRDQVPTREAEWDNRHFWEVSNAEHLALSDGVGMINLSHFAIFDVVGAEAEALLEFCSVAKVGTDTPVGKGVYTHFLDSAGGIHSDLTIVRLAEDSFRVICGGDTGHRDYVWMQRMVDKMGLTQVEFVDQTEQIATLGLWGPEARATLQKLMDDPGSVSHENFPYATAKEINVQGTTIWAFRISYVGEQGWELYFPFGEGLKLWDALFELGVTPVGIETYANSRRLEKSLRLQNDDLEIDYNLYEAGLSRPKVKAADFHGKAAYVSQRELPEQAAYLCTFLLEDTTDDKGVTRYPVGHWPLLDLESREVIIDSHGRRSYTTSVAFGPSLGQNIAMGYLPADRAKEGDSVLMEYFGCFFPAKIVSVGYRALLDPENERVRS
;
A
#
# COMPACT_ATOMS: atom_id res chain seq x y z
N GLY A 1 8.67 39.16 6.08
CA GLY A 1 8.88 40.39 5.29
C GLY A 1 10.24 40.35 4.62
N ASP A 2 10.37 40.86 3.43
CA ASP A 2 11.64 41.00 2.72
C ASP A 2 12.60 41.85 3.55
N PRO A 3 13.75 41.37 4.04
CA PRO A 3 14.71 42.13 4.83
C PRO A 3 15.37 43.27 4.04
N THR A 4 15.10 43.38 2.74
CA THR A 4 15.64 44.44 1.86
C THR A 4 14.70 45.65 1.71
N THR A 5 13.49 45.61 2.28
CA THR A 5 12.57 46.76 2.25
C THR A 5 12.84 47.70 3.44
N PRO A 6 13.15 48.98 3.21
CA PRO A 6 13.65 49.87 4.25
C PRO A 6 12.64 50.27 5.33
N GLU A 7 11.35 50.09 5.14
CA GLU A 7 10.32 50.47 6.11
C GLU A 7 9.07 49.59 5.95
N GLY A 8 8.91 48.60 6.85
CA GLY A 8 7.72 47.79 6.93
C GLY A 8 7.67 46.68 5.87
N GLY A 9 7.79 45.41 6.26
CA GLY A 9 7.74 44.28 5.34
C GLY A 9 6.43 44.22 4.54
N LEU A 10 6.49 43.63 3.34
CA LEU A 10 5.29 43.31 2.58
C LEU A 10 4.59 42.11 3.22
N LEU A 11 3.29 42.15 3.26
CA LEU A 11 2.46 40.99 3.59
C LEU A 11 2.10 40.30 2.29
N GLU A 12 2.49 39.05 2.15
CA GLU A 12 2.08 38.18 1.05
C GLU A 12 0.83 37.42 1.44
N TRP A 13 -0.19 37.49 0.60
CA TRP A 13 -1.42 36.74 0.73
C TRP A 13 -1.63 35.91 -0.53
N GLY A 14 -2.01 34.65 -0.39
CA GLY A 14 -2.25 33.73 -1.48
C GLY A 14 -3.47 32.86 -1.25
N TYR A 15 -4.06 32.42 -2.34
CA TYR A 15 -5.22 31.56 -2.33
C TYR A 15 -5.06 30.42 -3.35
N TYR A 16 -5.48 29.25 -2.95
CA TYR A 16 -5.57 28.06 -3.79
C TYR A 16 -7.03 27.67 -3.90
N GLU A 17 -7.58 27.70 -5.13
CA GLU A 17 -9.00 27.42 -5.40
C GLU A 17 -9.32 25.94 -5.19
N PRO A 18 -10.07 25.56 -4.13
CA PRO A 18 -10.36 24.15 -3.87
C PRO A 18 -11.64 23.66 -4.55
N PHE A 19 -12.52 24.56 -5.02
CA PHE A 19 -13.85 24.17 -5.48
C PHE A 19 -13.94 24.01 -7.00
N GLU A 20 -13.37 24.94 -7.75
CA GLU A 20 -13.41 24.96 -9.21
C GLU A 20 -12.03 25.30 -9.79
N PRO A 21 -10.99 24.47 -9.57
CA PRO A 21 -9.67 24.74 -10.13
C PRO A 21 -9.74 24.73 -11.66
N ARG A 22 -9.08 25.68 -12.30
CA ARG A 22 -9.01 25.77 -13.77
C ARG A 22 -7.89 24.89 -14.29
N ILE A 23 -8.19 23.99 -15.21
CA ILE A 23 -7.18 23.18 -15.89
C ILE A 23 -6.63 23.99 -17.07
N VAL A 24 -5.30 24.08 -17.14
CA VAL A 24 -4.56 24.64 -18.28
C VAL A 24 -3.81 23.50 -18.95
N GLU A 25 -4.15 23.23 -20.22
CA GLU A 25 -3.44 22.23 -21.02
C GLU A 25 -2.01 22.71 -21.33
N ALA A 26 -1.04 21.81 -21.25
CA ALA A 26 0.37 22.13 -21.51
C ALA A 26 0.59 22.75 -22.90
N THR A 27 -0.22 22.33 -23.90
CA THR A 27 -0.20 22.89 -25.26
C THR A 27 -0.74 24.32 -25.34
N ASN A 28 -1.42 24.80 -24.30
CA ASN A 28 -1.99 26.15 -24.23
C ASN A 28 -1.15 27.09 -23.35
N ILE A 29 -0.01 26.63 -22.85
CA ILE A 29 0.94 27.48 -22.15
C ILE A 29 1.68 28.30 -23.21
N SER A 30 1.32 29.59 -23.32
CA SER A 30 1.92 30.49 -24.30
C SER A 30 3.34 30.86 -23.92
N GLU A 31 4.21 31.03 -24.92
CA GLU A 31 5.48 31.70 -24.68
C GLU A 31 5.21 33.15 -24.25
N PRO A 32 5.85 33.65 -23.19
CA PRO A 32 5.64 35.02 -22.74
C PRO A 32 6.12 36.01 -23.81
N GLU A 33 5.36 37.07 -24.08
CA GLU A 33 5.77 38.17 -24.97
C GLU A 33 7.05 38.87 -24.46
N ASP A 34 7.23 38.87 -23.14
CA ASP A 34 8.48 39.29 -22.50
C ASP A 34 9.24 38.07 -21.98
N ALA A 35 10.42 37.82 -22.53
CA ALA A 35 11.30 36.69 -22.12
C ALA A 35 11.72 36.72 -20.65
N ARG A 36 11.42 37.79 -19.91
CA ARG A 36 11.65 37.88 -18.45
C ARG A 36 10.48 37.33 -17.62
N MET A 37 9.33 37.09 -18.25
CA MET A 37 8.16 36.51 -17.60
C MET A 37 8.19 34.98 -17.74
N SER A 38 7.82 34.28 -16.68
CA SER A 38 7.60 32.85 -16.72
C SER A 38 6.29 32.52 -17.45
N PRO A 39 6.25 31.56 -18.37
CA PRO A 39 5.01 31.16 -19.03
C PRO A 39 3.97 30.59 -18.05
N SER A 40 4.36 30.25 -16.83
CA SER A 40 3.49 29.78 -15.77
C SER A 40 2.91 30.92 -14.89
N MET A 41 3.25 32.17 -15.16
CA MET A 41 2.72 33.34 -14.42
C MET A 41 1.73 34.09 -15.31
N ASN A 42 0.47 34.10 -14.88
CA ASN A 42 -0.62 34.83 -15.56
C ASN A 42 -1.03 36.05 -14.73
N ASP A 43 -1.78 36.96 -15.35
CA ASP A 43 -2.39 38.09 -14.64
C ASP A 43 -3.32 37.58 -13.53
N LEU A 44 -3.37 38.34 -12.44
CA LEU A 44 -4.24 38.02 -11.32
C LEU A 44 -5.72 37.96 -11.75
N THR A 45 -6.40 36.93 -11.35
CA THR A 45 -7.83 36.73 -11.60
C THR A 45 -8.62 37.16 -10.37
N LEU A 46 -8.92 38.45 -10.27
CA LEU A 46 -9.57 39.08 -9.09
C LEU A 46 -10.89 38.41 -8.71
N ASP A 47 -11.73 38.08 -9.68
CA ASP A 47 -13.03 37.46 -9.47
C ASP A 47 -12.94 36.10 -8.75
N GLN A 48 -11.82 35.40 -8.87
CA GLN A 48 -11.61 34.13 -8.19
C GLN A 48 -11.15 34.27 -6.73
N VAL A 49 -10.49 35.36 -6.39
CA VAL A 49 -9.81 35.51 -5.09
C VAL A 49 -10.56 36.42 -4.10
N MET A 50 -11.48 37.26 -4.59
CA MET A 50 -12.11 38.29 -3.74
C MET A 50 -12.90 37.70 -2.58
N ASP A 51 -13.71 36.67 -2.77
CA ASP A 51 -14.48 36.05 -1.68
C ASP A 51 -13.56 35.48 -0.58
N ALA A 52 -12.45 34.86 -0.98
CA ALA A 52 -11.45 34.33 -0.05
C ALA A 52 -10.69 35.47 0.66
N PHE A 53 -10.39 36.54 -0.06
CA PHE A 53 -9.75 37.71 0.52
C PHE A 53 -10.65 38.40 1.58
N GLU A 54 -11.93 38.60 1.29
CA GLU A 54 -12.91 39.16 2.23
C GLU A 54 -13.01 38.30 3.50
N ARG A 55 -13.07 36.98 3.38
CA ARG A 55 -13.03 36.10 4.55
C ARG A 55 -11.70 36.17 5.31
N SER A 56 -10.60 36.35 4.63
CA SER A 56 -9.29 36.52 5.27
C SER A 56 -9.21 37.84 6.06
N VAL A 57 -9.88 38.89 5.60
CA VAL A 57 -10.01 40.17 6.31
C VAL A 57 -10.77 40.00 7.63
N GLU A 58 -11.79 39.15 7.69
CA GLU A 58 -12.49 38.84 8.95
C GLU A 58 -11.55 38.28 10.02
N LEU A 59 -10.59 37.44 9.61
CA LEU A 59 -9.60 36.83 10.50
C LEU A 59 -8.39 37.73 10.76
N THR A 60 -8.03 38.55 9.78
CA THR A 60 -6.84 39.40 9.81
C THR A 60 -7.21 40.80 9.30
N PRO A 61 -7.87 41.65 10.11
CA PRO A 61 -8.42 42.94 9.65
C PRO A 61 -7.41 43.91 9.03
N VAL A 62 -6.13 43.82 9.39
CA VAL A 62 -5.06 44.65 8.82
C VAL A 62 -4.92 44.47 7.30
N LEU A 63 -5.37 43.38 6.73
CA LEU A 63 -5.38 43.15 5.27
C LEU A 63 -6.21 44.21 4.54
N ALA A 64 -7.31 44.68 5.13
CA ALA A 64 -8.15 45.75 4.54
C ALA A 64 -7.47 47.11 4.51
N GLU A 65 -6.47 47.35 5.36
CA GLU A 65 -5.77 48.62 5.49
C GLU A 65 -4.53 48.70 4.59
N LEU A 66 -4.08 47.55 4.04
CA LEU A 66 -2.89 47.49 3.22
C LEU A 66 -3.22 47.77 1.75
N PRO A 67 -2.39 48.54 1.03
CA PRO A 67 -2.59 48.78 -0.38
C PRO A 67 -2.37 47.49 -1.18
N TRP A 68 -3.29 47.17 -2.06
CA TRP A 68 -3.14 46.08 -3.01
C TRP A 68 -2.15 46.46 -4.11
N GLU A 69 -1.05 45.71 -4.21
CA GLU A 69 -0.04 45.92 -5.26
C GLU A 69 -0.29 45.01 -6.47
N GLU A 70 -1.12 45.42 -7.43
CA GLU A 70 -1.42 44.64 -8.65
C GLU A 70 -0.16 44.21 -9.41
N ARG A 71 0.87 45.07 -9.46
CA ARG A 71 2.12 44.80 -10.20
C ARG A 71 2.93 43.62 -9.66
N ARG A 72 2.65 43.19 -8.43
CA ARG A 72 3.30 42.05 -7.75
C ARG A 72 2.38 40.87 -7.59
N SER A 73 1.13 41.03 -8.00
CA SER A 73 0.12 39.97 -7.92
C SER A 73 0.08 39.18 -9.22
N PHE A 74 -0.05 37.91 -9.13
CA PHE A 74 -0.11 37.02 -10.27
C PHE A 74 -0.97 35.78 -9.98
N ASN A 75 -1.42 35.11 -11.03
CA ASN A 75 -2.03 33.79 -10.97
C ASN A 75 -1.01 32.78 -11.52
N GLY A 76 -0.45 31.95 -10.65
CA GLY A 76 0.54 30.94 -11.01
C GLY A 76 -0.07 29.61 -11.38
N LEU A 77 0.53 28.92 -12.36
CA LEU A 77 0.17 27.54 -12.67
C LEU A 77 0.83 26.58 -11.69
N LEU A 78 0.06 25.63 -11.19
CA LEU A 78 0.53 24.50 -10.41
C LEU A 78 0.49 23.22 -11.25
N SER A 79 1.55 22.44 -11.22
CA SER A 79 1.50 21.07 -11.68
C SER A 79 0.97 20.16 -10.57
N VAL A 80 -0.07 19.39 -10.89
CA VAL A 80 -0.75 18.49 -9.97
C VAL A 80 -0.83 17.11 -10.61
N THR A 81 -0.27 16.12 -9.95
CA THR A 81 -0.31 14.72 -10.37
C THR A 81 -1.60 14.03 -9.93
N THR A 82 -1.79 12.80 -10.36
CA THR A 82 -2.99 12.02 -10.08
C THR A 82 -3.07 11.49 -8.64
N ASP A 83 -2.02 11.64 -7.86
CA ASP A 83 -1.92 11.24 -6.45
C ASP A 83 -1.35 12.33 -5.53
N GLY A 84 -0.98 13.49 -6.11
CA GLY A 84 -0.38 14.61 -5.38
C GLY A 84 1.13 14.47 -5.12
N GLY A 85 1.73 13.32 -5.40
CA GLY A 85 3.18 13.10 -5.29
C GLY A 85 3.93 13.64 -6.51
N SER A 86 5.17 14.12 -6.32
CA SER A 86 6.05 14.50 -7.43
C SER A 86 6.38 13.28 -8.31
N ILE A 87 6.87 13.52 -9.54
CA ILE A 87 7.36 12.48 -10.44
C ILE A 87 8.87 12.64 -10.54
N ILE A 88 9.61 11.81 -9.81
CA ILE A 88 11.07 11.89 -9.71
C ILE A 88 11.67 10.50 -9.91
N GLY A 89 12.50 10.34 -10.94
CA GLY A 89 13.16 9.06 -11.23
C GLY A 89 13.35 8.80 -12.71
N GLU A 90 13.85 7.62 -13.03
CA GLU A 90 13.98 7.18 -14.42
C GLU A 90 12.62 6.79 -15.01
N SER A 91 12.34 7.24 -16.23
CA SER A 91 11.13 6.88 -16.96
C SER A 91 11.03 5.35 -17.13
N PRO A 92 9.87 4.74 -16.83
CA PRO A 92 9.66 3.32 -17.11
C PRO A 92 9.52 3.01 -18.61
N GLN A 93 9.23 4.02 -19.45
CA GLN A 93 9.04 3.85 -20.89
C GLN A 93 10.28 4.13 -21.72
N VAL A 94 11.15 5.03 -21.25
CA VAL A 94 12.32 5.49 -22.01
C VAL A 94 13.56 5.39 -21.14
N LYS A 95 14.44 4.47 -21.48
CA LYS A 95 15.71 4.26 -20.80
C LYS A 95 16.56 5.53 -20.81
N ASP A 96 17.27 5.78 -19.71
CA ASP A 96 18.15 6.93 -19.49
C ASP A 96 17.45 8.30 -19.55
N LEU A 97 16.11 8.34 -19.62
CA LEU A 97 15.33 9.57 -19.44
C LEU A 97 14.95 9.73 -17.97
N TRP A 98 15.46 10.76 -17.35
CA TRP A 98 15.20 11.08 -15.95
C TRP A 98 14.20 12.23 -15.84
N LEU A 99 13.22 12.05 -14.97
CA LEU A 99 12.11 12.99 -14.74
C LEU A 99 12.30 13.67 -13.38
N CYS A 100 11.92 14.95 -13.33
CA CYS A 100 11.83 15.74 -12.09
C CYS A 100 10.67 16.72 -12.24
N GLU A 101 9.47 16.20 -12.17
CA GLU A 101 8.23 16.91 -12.54
C GLU A 101 7.32 17.08 -11.31
N ALA A 102 6.43 18.06 -11.39
CA ALA A 102 5.49 18.40 -10.32
C ALA A 102 6.19 18.64 -8.96
N VAL A 103 7.41 19.16 -9.00
CA VAL A 103 8.18 19.54 -7.83
C VAL A 103 7.89 21.00 -7.51
N TRP A 104 7.33 21.22 -6.34
CA TRP A 104 7.00 22.58 -5.92
C TRP A 104 8.23 23.26 -5.32
N VAL A 105 8.20 24.61 -5.28
CA VAL A 105 9.36 25.42 -4.85
C VAL A 105 9.95 24.97 -3.50
N LYS A 106 9.09 24.63 -2.54
CA LYS A 106 9.52 24.15 -1.21
C LYS A 106 10.28 22.83 -1.25
N ASP A 107 9.99 21.97 -2.22
CA ASP A 107 10.54 20.62 -2.33
C ASP A 107 11.79 20.57 -3.25
N GLY A 108 12.03 21.62 -4.02
CA GLY A 108 13.07 21.67 -5.08
C GLY A 108 14.46 21.22 -4.64
N PRO A 109 15.03 21.73 -3.52
CA PRO A 109 16.36 21.31 -3.08
C PRO A 109 16.45 19.82 -2.71
N GLY A 110 15.43 19.30 -2.01
CA GLY A 110 15.35 17.88 -1.64
C GLY A 110 15.16 16.97 -2.85
N ALA A 111 14.27 17.32 -3.75
CA ALA A 111 14.02 16.61 -5.00
C ALA A 111 15.27 16.56 -5.89
N GLY A 112 15.97 17.69 -6.03
CA GLY A 112 17.22 17.76 -6.79
C GLY A 112 18.33 16.89 -6.22
N LYS A 113 18.49 16.88 -4.88
CA LYS A 113 19.45 16.00 -4.20
C LYS A 113 19.09 14.53 -4.43
N LEU A 114 17.84 14.14 -4.19
CA LEU A 114 17.39 12.77 -4.35
C LEU A 114 17.59 12.25 -5.76
N LEU A 115 17.26 13.04 -6.78
CA LEU A 115 17.46 12.68 -8.18
C LEU A 115 18.95 12.54 -8.52
N ALA A 116 19.79 13.47 -8.06
CA ALA A 116 21.23 13.42 -8.27
C ALA A 116 21.86 12.18 -7.62
N ASP A 117 21.44 11.83 -6.40
CA ASP A 117 21.89 10.63 -5.70
C ASP A 117 21.47 9.36 -6.48
N TRP A 118 20.21 9.32 -6.94
CA TRP A 118 19.71 8.19 -7.72
C TRP A 118 20.46 7.99 -9.03
N MET A 119 20.64 9.06 -9.81
CA MET A 119 21.42 9.02 -11.07
C MET A 119 22.88 8.62 -10.87
N THR A 120 23.49 9.04 -9.76
CA THR A 120 24.93 8.82 -9.51
C THR A 120 25.21 7.47 -8.87
N ASN A 121 24.37 7.06 -7.92
CA ASN A 121 24.59 5.87 -7.08
C ASN A 121 23.69 4.69 -7.46
N GLY A 122 22.74 4.88 -8.38
CA GLY A 122 21.74 3.87 -8.75
C GLY A 122 20.72 3.58 -7.65
N ARG A 123 20.64 4.43 -6.61
CA ARG A 123 19.71 4.33 -5.49
C ARG A 123 19.52 5.68 -4.80
N THR A 124 18.45 5.78 -4.04
CA THR A 124 18.15 6.90 -3.15
C THR A 124 18.49 6.56 -1.69
N GLU A 125 18.63 7.57 -0.84
CA GLU A 125 18.78 7.39 0.61
C GLU A 125 17.44 7.19 1.32
N MET A 126 16.36 7.74 0.76
CA MET A 126 14.98 7.61 1.25
C MET A 126 14.15 6.78 0.27
N ASP A 127 13.08 6.16 0.73
CA ASP A 127 12.19 5.39 -0.14
C ASP A 127 11.51 6.28 -1.19
N PRO A 128 11.68 6.00 -2.48
CA PRO A 128 11.09 6.80 -3.55
C PRO A 128 9.70 6.31 -3.98
N HIS A 129 9.09 5.31 -3.33
CA HIS A 129 7.88 4.65 -3.85
C HIS A 129 6.74 5.64 -4.16
N GLY A 130 6.56 6.69 -3.34
CA GLY A 130 5.53 7.71 -3.52
C GLY A 130 5.85 8.75 -4.61
N ILE A 131 7.04 8.70 -5.22
CA ILE A 131 7.50 9.66 -6.25
C ILE A 131 8.08 9.00 -7.50
N ASP A 132 8.44 7.70 -7.46
CA ASP A 132 8.93 6.94 -8.62
C ASP A 132 7.87 6.94 -9.72
N PRO A 133 8.18 7.37 -10.97
CA PRO A 133 7.23 7.31 -12.09
C PRO A 133 6.69 5.89 -12.37
N ALA A 134 7.44 4.85 -12.00
CA ALA A 134 7.00 3.46 -12.15
C ALA A 134 5.83 3.06 -11.22
N ARG A 135 5.43 3.91 -10.27
CA ARG A 135 4.24 3.68 -9.44
C ARG A 135 2.92 3.75 -10.22
N HIS A 136 2.93 4.43 -11.37
CA HIS A 136 1.74 4.61 -12.20
C HIS A 136 1.61 3.48 -13.22
N TYR A 137 0.47 2.82 -13.22
CA TYR A 137 0.10 1.84 -14.25
C TYR A 137 -0.26 2.53 -15.57
N PRO A 138 -0.15 1.85 -16.73
CA PRO A 138 -0.49 2.42 -18.02
C PRO A 138 -1.91 3.03 -18.10
N ILE A 139 -2.88 2.43 -17.41
CA ILE A 139 -4.26 2.96 -17.34
C ILE A 139 -4.34 4.33 -16.67
N GLN A 140 -3.46 4.60 -15.71
CA GLN A 140 -3.38 5.86 -14.98
C GLN A 140 -2.66 6.96 -15.76
N LEU A 141 -2.05 6.61 -16.92
CA LEU A 141 -1.35 7.54 -17.81
C LEU A 141 -2.23 7.98 -19.01
N THR A 142 -3.50 7.61 -19.04
CA THR A 142 -4.44 8.09 -20.07
C THR A 142 -4.81 9.55 -19.80
N ASP A 143 -5.01 10.33 -20.86
CA ASP A 143 -5.37 11.76 -20.75
C ASP A 143 -6.62 11.97 -19.90
N GLU A 144 -7.61 11.09 -20.03
CA GLU A 144 -8.85 11.15 -19.28
C GLU A 144 -8.61 10.91 -17.78
N PHE A 145 -7.82 9.88 -17.43
CA PHE A 145 -7.47 9.61 -16.04
C PHE A 145 -6.72 10.78 -15.42
N ILE A 146 -5.66 11.24 -16.09
CA ILE A 146 -4.82 12.34 -15.61
C ILE A 146 -5.69 13.58 -15.38
N ARG A 147 -6.50 13.98 -16.35
CA ARG A 147 -7.36 15.17 -16.24
C ARG A 147 -8.32 15.08 -15.05
N ASN A 148 -9.09 14.01 -14.97
CA ASN A 148 -10.13 13.86 -13.96
C ASN A 148 -9.55 13.70 -12.56
N ARG A 149 -8.54 12.85 -12.39
CA ARG A 149 -7.94 12.58 -11.10
C ARG A 149 -7.09 13.76 -10.60
N SER A 150 -6.29 14.41 -11.45
CA SER A 150 -5.53 15.59 -11.04
C SER A 150 -6.45 16.75 -10.66
N TYR A 151 -7.62 16.89 -11.31
CA TYR A 151 -8.62 17.86 -10.91
C TYR A 151 -9.16 17.57 -9.50
N GLU A 152 -9.50 16.31 -9.20
CA GLU A 152 -9.94 15.89 -7.87
C GLU A 152 -8.84 16.10 -6.81
N ILE A 153 -7.61 15.77 -7.13
CA ILE A 153 -6.47 15.99 -6.23
C ILE A 153 -6.25 17.49 -5.99
N ALA A 154 -6.32 18.33 -7.03
CA ALA A 154 -6.18 19.77 -6.88
C ALA A 154 -7.21 20.36 -5.89
N GLN A 155 -8.43 19.82 -5.88
CA GLN A 155 -9.46 20.21 -4.91
C GLN A 155 -9.14 19.76 -3.48
N LYS A 156 -8.37 18.69 -3.31
CA LYS A 156 -8.07 18.08 -1.99
C LYS A 156 -6.77 18.55 -1.36
N ILE A 157 -5.79 19.00 -2.15
CA ILE A 157 -4.42 19.30 -1.69
C ILE A 157 -4.38 20.33 -0.54
N TYR A 158 -5.20 21.38 -0.61
CA TYR A 158 -5.27 22.42 0.42
C TYR A 158 -6.58 22.38 1.22
N THR A 159 -7.37 21.34 1.05
CA THR A 159 -8.59 21.15 1.84
C THR A 159 -8.20 20.58 3.20
N PRO A 160 -8.63 21.19 4.31
CA PRO A 160 -8.32 20.65 5.62
C PRO A 160 -8.99 19.28 5.83
N ALA A 161 -8.23 18.38 6.41
CA ALA A 161 -8.71 17.10 6.94
C ALA A 161 -9.34 16.14 5.92
N VAL A 162 -8.70 15.94 4.74
CA VAL A 162 -9.01 14.78 3.90
C VAL A 162 -8.68 13.51 4.68
N HIS A 163 -9.63 12.60 4.81
CA HIS A 163 -9.40 11.35 5.51
C HIS A 163 -8.56 10.41 4.63
N PRO A 164 -7.51 9.74 5.15
CA PRO A 164 -6.65 8.86 4.34
C PRO A 164 -7.40 7.68 3.72
N ARG A 165 -8.57 7.31 4.25
CA ARG A 165 -9.46 6.28 3.70
C ARG A 165 -10.62 6.85 2.89
N GLU A 166 -10.57 8.11 2.48
CA GLU A 166 -11.58 8.70 1.62
C GLU A 166 -11.43 8.18 0.19
N PRO A 167 -12.46 7.53 -0.37
CA PRO A 167 -12.36 7.02 -1.73
C PRO A 167 -12.31 8.16 -2.75
N TYR A 168 -11.61 7.92 -3.85
CA TYR A 168 -11.66 8.81 -4.99
C TYR A 168 -13.05 8.78 -5.65
N ALA A 169 -13.53 9.94 -6.10
CA ALA A 169 -14.81 10.08 -6.78
C ALA A 169 -14.69 9.94 -8.31
N THR A 170 -13.51 10.31 -8.86
CA THR A 170 -13.25 10.33 -10.31
C THR A 170 -12.49 9.08 -10.76
N SER A 171 -12.48 8.86 -12.08
CA SER A 171 -11.73 7.77 -12.74
C SER A 171 -12.01 6.40 -12.10
N ARG A 172 -13.31 6.16 -11.88
CA ARG A 172 -13.84 4.93 -11.30
C ARG A 172 -14.19 3.91 -12.37
N GLN A 173 -14.29 2.63 -11.99
CA GLN A 173 -14.75 1.53 -12.86
C GLN A 173 -13.87 1.31 -14.11
N LEU A 174 -12.58 1.55 -14.02
CA LEU A 174 -11.66 1.36 -15.13
C LEU A 174 -11.24 -0.10 -15.28
N ARG A 175 -11.03 -0.77 -14.15
CA ARG A 175 -10.70 -2.20 -14.07
C ARG A 175 -11.63 -2.85 -13.06
N MET A 176 -12.42 -3.79 -13.52
CA MET A 176 -13.41 -4.48 -12.70
C MET A 176 -13.16 -5.98 -12.73
N SER A 177 -13.25 -6.63 -11.59
CA SER A 177 -13.20 -8.09 -11.52
C SER A 177 -14.45 -8.73 -12.15
N PRO A 178 -14.43 -10.01 -12.49
CA PRO A 178 -15.64 -10.70 -12.96
C PRO A 178 -16.75 -10.74 -11.89
N PHE A 179 -16.41 -10.47 -10.62
CA PHE A 179 -17.35 -10.47 -9.50
C PHE A 179 -18.02 -9.13 -9.24
N TYR A 180 -17.57 -8.05 -9.90
CA TYR A 180 -17.97 -6.67 -9.60
C TYR A 180 -19.49 -6.50 -9.47
N GLU A 181 -20.27 -7.03 -10.43
CA GLU A 181 -21.73 -6.94 -10.37
C GLU A 181 -22.35 -7.68 -9.18
N ARG A 182 -21.73 -8.78 -8.74
CA ARG A 182 -22.14 -9.51 -7.53
C ARG A 182 -21.82 -8.70 -6.28
N GLU A 183 -20.65 -8.10 -6.25
CA GLU A 183 -20.21 -7.24 -5.15
C GLU A 183 -21.08 -5.98 -5.04
N VAL A 184 -21.44 -5.36 -6.17
CA VAL A 184 -22.42 -4.24 -6.20
C VAL A 184 -23.78 -4.66 -5.66
N ALA A 185 -24.28 -5.83 -6.08
CA ALA A 185 -25.57 -6.36 -5.60
C ALA A 185 -25.58 -6.64 -4.09
N LEU A 186 -24.43 -6.92 -3.49
CA LEU A 186 -24.22 -7.07 -2.04
C LEU A 186 -24.01 -5.75 -1.30
N GLY A 187 -24.08 -4.62 -1.99
CA GLY A 187 -23.80 -3.30 -1.43
C GLY A 187 -22.32 -3.11 -1.06
N GLY A 188 -21.42 -3.57 -1.93
CA GLY A 188 -19.97 -3.38 -1.74
C GLY A 188 -19.59 -1.91 -1.62
N TYR A 189 -18.75 -1.58 -0.62
CA TYR A 189 -18.13 -0.28 -0.50
C TYR A 189 -16.78 -0.31 -1.23
N PHE A 190 -16.69 0.40 -2.35
CA PHE A 190 -15.56 0.29 -3.25
C PHE A 190 -14.54 1.41 -3.07
N MET A 191 -13.26 1.03 -3.10
CA MET A 191 -12.12 1.95 -3.22
C MET A 191 -11.29 1.56 -4.44
N GLU A 192 -10.91 2.57 -5.22
CA GLU A 192 -10.08 2.39 -6.42
C GLU A 192 -8.61 2.33 -6.05
N VAL A 193 -7.89 1.35 -6.58
CA VAL A 193 -6.41 1.27 -6.53
C VAL A 193 -5.89 0.75 -7.86
N ALA A 194 -4.96 1.47 -8.48
CA ALA A 194 -4.38 1.12 -9.79
C ALA A 194 -5.44 0.87 -10.89
N GLY A 195 -6.55 1.59 -10.82
CA GLY A 195 -7.71 1.44 -11.71
C GLY A 195 -8.70 0.35 -11.29
N TRP A 196 -8.36 -0.52 -10.36
CA TRP A 196 -9.24 -1.59 -9.88
C TRP A 196 -10.25 -1.12 -8.84
N GLU A 197 -11.51 -1.52 -9.00
CA GLU A 197 -12.52 -1.42 -7.97
C GLU A 197 -12.36 -2.58 -6.97
N ARG A 198 -12.16 -2.24 -5.69
CA ARG A 198 -12.01 -3.23 -4.60
C ARG A 198 -13.05 -3.00 -3.52
N ALA A 199 -13.87 -4.01 -3.22
CA ALA A 199 -14.83 -3.93 -2.14
C ALA A 199 -14.13 -4.04 -0.77
N TYR A 200 -14.29 -3.03 0.07
CA TYR A 200 -13.75 -3.00 1.44
C TYR A 200 -14.57 -3.81 2.43
N GLY A 201 -15.87 -3.95 2.17
CA GLY A 201 -16.84 -4.72 2.93
C GLY A 201 -18.18 -4.67 2.23
N TYR A 202 -19.17 -5.42 2.74
CA TYR A 202 -20.47 -5.60 2.11
C TYR A 202 -21.63 -5.26 3.04
N ALA A 203 -22.47 -4.30 2.65
CA ALA A 203 -23.64 -3.89 3.43
C ALA A 203 -24.64 -5.05 3.67
N ALA A 204 -24.75 -6.01 2.75
CA ALA A 204 -25.58 -7.19 2.93
C ALA A 204 -25.22 -8.04 4.17
N ASN A 205 -24.02 -7.87 4.72
CA ASN A 205 -23.57 -8.54 5.94
C ASN A 205 -24.00 -7.84 7.23
N GLU A 206 -24.58 -6.61 7.17
CA GLU A 206 -25.00 -5.87 8.36
C GLU A 206 -26.11 -6.61 9.13
N ASP A 207 -27.18 -6.98 8.46
CA ASP A 207 -28.35 -7.61 9.09
C ASP A 207 -28.07 -9.01 9.65
N THR A 208 -27.04 -9.68 9.13
CA THR A 208 -26.72 -11.07 9.48
C THR A 208 -25.48 -11.16 10.38
N LEU A 209 -24.33 -10.74 9.88
CA LEU A 209 -23.06 -10.91 10.60
C LEU A 209 -22.89 -9.89 11.72
N LEU A 210 -23.18 -8.62 11.44
CA LEU A 210 -23.05 -7.58 12.47
C LEU A 210 -24.02 -7.84 13.62
N ALA A 211 -25.25 -8.31 13.34
CA ALA A 211 -26.17 -8.72 14.38
C ALA A 211 -25.65 -9.93 15.19
N LYS A 212 -25.03 -10.92 14.51
CA LYS A 212 -24.45 -12.11 15.17
C LYS A 212 -23.29 -11.75 16.10
N TYR A 213 -22.42 -10.82 15.68
CA TYR A 213 -21.18 -10.48 16.39
C TYR A 213 -21.25 -9.14 17.13
N ARG A 214 -22.46 -8.58 17.35
CA ARG A 214 -22.63 -7.22 17.91
C ARG A 214 -21.89 -7.02 19.25
N ASP A 215 -21.86 -8.04 20.09
CA ASP A 215 -21.18 -7.96 21.39
C ASP A 215 -19.64 -7.93 21.28
N GLN A 216 -19.09 -8.28 20.14
CA GLN A 216 -17.65 -8.30 19.88
C GLN A 216 -17.18 -7.15 18.96
N VAL A 217 -18.11 -6.55 18.23
CA VAL A 217 -17.81 -5.44 17.30
C VAL A 217 -18.16 -4.13 18.00
N PRO A 218 -17.19 -3.22 18.22
CA PRO A 218 -17.46 -1.96 18.87
C PRO A 218 -18.36 -1.08 18.00
N THR A 219 -19.31 -0.40 18.65
CA THR A 219 -20.05 0.70 18.03
C THR A 219 -19.14 1.93 18.01
N ARG A 220 -19.07 2.62 16.88
CA ARG A 220 -18.24 3.79 16.71
C ARG A 220 -19.06 5.06 16.64
N GLU A 221 -18.55 6.11 17.25
CA GLU A 221 -19.14 7.44 17.17
C GLU A 221 -18.86 8.07 15.80
N ALA A 222 -19.70 9.03 15.38
CA ALA A 222 -19.58 9.73 14.10
C ALA A 222 -18.49 10.82 14.16
N GLU A 223 -17.26 10.43 14.45
CA GLU A 223 -16.09 11.28 14.48
C GLU A 223 -15.32 11.22 13.14
N TRP A 224 -14.36 12.14 12.94
CA TRP A 224 -13.60 12.20 11.70
C TRP A 224 -12.82 10.91 11.42
N ASP A 225 -12.14 10.36 12.41
CA ASP A 225 -11.34 9.13 12.32
C ASP A 225 -12.17 7.86 12.08
N ASN A 226 -13.49 7.92 12.30
CA ASN A 226 -14.42 6.83 12.04
C ASN A 226 -15.19 6.95 10.73
N ARG A 227 -15.06 8.07 10.03
CA ARG A 227 -15.90 8.42 8.85
C ARG A 227 -15.92 7.34 7.77
N HIS A 228 -14.79 6.69 7.52
CA HIS A 228 -14.64 5.65 6.49
C HIS A 228 -14.34 4.28 7.10
N PHE A 229 -14.73 4.08 8.35
CA PHE A 229 -14.66 2.78 8.99
C PHE A 229 -16.02 2.09 8.94
N TRP A 230 -15.97 0.80 8.67
CA TRP A 230 -17.16 -0.03 8.56
C TRP A 230 -17.16 -1.11 9.62
N GLU A 231 -18.10 -1.06 10.55
CA GLU A 231 -18.28 -2.08 11.59
C GLU A 231 -18.50 -3.47 10.98
N VAL A 232 -19.14 -3.53 9.81
CA VAL A 232 -19.38 -4.77 9.09
C VAL A 232 -18.07 -5.50 8.73
N SER A 233 -16.99 -4.80 8.43
CA SER A 233 -15.69 -5.44 8.16
C SER A 233 -15.15 -6.21 9.37
N ASN A 234 -15.43 -5.75 10.59
CA ASN A 234 -15.07 -6.49 11.80
C ASN A 234 -15.93 -7.75 11.97
N ALA A 235 -17.21 -7.69 11.61
CA ALA A 235 -18.09 -8.86 11.62
C ALA A 235 -17.69 -9.88 10.53
N GLU A 236 -17.27 -9.41 9.35
CA GLU A 236 -16.70 -10.24 8.27
C GLU A 236 -15.42 -10.94 8.73
N HIS A 237 -14.54 -10.23 9.46
CA HIS A 237 -13.33 -10.79 10.06
C HIS A 237 -13.67 -11.99 10.98
N LEU A 238 -14.65 -11.83 11.89
CA LEU A 238 -15.06 -12.87 12.81
C LEU A 238 -15.74 -14.03 12.09
N ALA A 239 -16.56 -13.76 11.07
CA ALA A 239 -17.19 -14.79 10.25
C ALA A 239 -16.17 -15.67 9.51
N LEU A 240 -15.11 -15.07 8.98
CA LEU A 240 -14.00 -15.80 8.35
C LEU A 240 -13.27 -16.67 9.37
N SER A 241 -13.05 -16.17 10.60
CA SER A 241 -12.43 -16.93 11.69
C SER A 241 -13.24 -18.14 12.14
N ASP A 242 -14.58 -18.02 12.16
CA ASP A 242 -15.49 -19.04 12.68
C ASP A 242 -15.94 -20.06 11.65
N GLY A 243 -15.86 -19.72 10.36
CA GLY A 243 -16.41 -20.55 9.27
C GLY A 243 -15.57 -20.52 8.01
N VAL A 244 -16.10 -19.93 6.94
CA VAL A 244 -15.40 -19.78 5.66
C VAL A 244 -15.78 -18.45 4.99
N GLY A 245 -14.77 -17.75 4.50
CA GLY A 245 -14.93 -16.50 3.74
C GLY A 245 -14.27 -16.59 2.36
N MET A 246 -14.82 -15.81 1.41
CA MET A 246 -14.22 -15.58 0.11
C MET A 246 -13.91 -14.10 -0.10
N ILE A 247 -12.74 -13.82 -0.67
CA ILE A 247 -12.21 -12.46 -0.86
C ILE A 247 -11.77 -12.27 -2.30
N ASN A 248 -12.25 -11.21 -2.95
CA ASN A 248 -11.82 -10.84 -4.29
C ASN A 248 -10.38 -10.29 -4.27
N LEU A 249 -9.45 -10.99 -4.90
CA LEU A 249 -8.04 -10.64 -5.04
C LEU A 249 -7.62 -10.43 -6.51
N SER A 250 -8.57 -10.25 -7.42
CA SER A 250 -8.30 -10.08 -8.86
C SER A 250 -7.48 -8.83 -9.20
N HIS A 251 -7.23 -7.98 -8.22
CA HIS A 251 -6.35 -6.82 -8.34
C HIS A 251 -4.86 -7.12 -8.15
N PHE A 252 -4.47 -8.35 -7.80
CA PHE A 252 -3.06 -8.71 -7.77
C PHE A 252 -2.42 -8.55 -9.14
N ALA A 253 -1.17 -8.05 -9.16
CA ALA A 253 -0.37 -8.06 -10.37
C ALA A 253 0.28 -9.42 -10.54
N ILE A 254 0.06 -10.03 -11.70
CA ILE A 254 0.51 -11.41 -11.98
C ILE A 254 1.32 -11.40 -13.27
N PHE A 255 2.58 -11.82 -13.17
CA PHE A 255 3.48 -11.91 -14.33
C PHE A 255 4.02 -13.33 -14.44
N ASP A 256 3.89 -13.94 -15.62
CA ASP A 256 4.62 -15.15 -15.95
C ASP A 256 5.96 -14.74 -16.59
N VAL A 257 7.06 -15.10 -15.93
CA VAL A 257 8.44 -14.85 -16.39
C VAL A 257 8.94 -16.13 -17.01
N VAL A 258 9.18 -16.10 -18.31
CA VAL A 258 9.46 -17.31 -19.10
C VAL A 258 10.75 -17.16 -19.93
N GLY A 259 11.39 -18.27 -20.26
CA GLY A 259 12.56 -18.31 -21.09
C GLY A 259 13.78 -18.90 -20.40
N ALA A 260 14.79 -19.24 -21.20
CA ALA A 260 16.00 -19.94 -20.75
C ALA A 260 16.80 -19.19 -19.67
N GLU A 261 16.64 -17.87 -19.55
CA GLU A 261 17.31 -17.04 -18.56
C GLU A 261 16.37 -16.53 -17.44
N ALA A 262 15.09 -16.99 -17.42
CA ALA A 262 14.11 -16.59 -16.41
C ALA A 262 14.54 -16.98 -14.98
N GLU A 263 15.08 -18.18 -14.80
CA GLU A 263 15.63 -18.63 -13.51
C GLU A 263 16.78 -17.72 -13.05
N ALA A 264 17.70 -17.41 -13.95
CA ALA A 264 18.86 -16.58 -13.63
C ALA A 264 18.44 -15.17 -13.17
N LEU A 265 17.46 -14.57 -13.86
CA LEU A 265 16.89 -13.29 -13.47
C LEU A 265 16.28 -13.36 -12.06
N LEU A 266 15.35 -14.29 -11.82
CA LEU A 266 14.60 -14.35 -10.57
C LEU A 266 15.48 -14.76 -9.39
N GLU A 267 16.50 -15.61 -9.60
CA GLU A 267 17.53 -15.90 -8.60
C GLU A 267 18.35 -14.66 -8.27
N PHE A 268 18.71 -13.84 -9.26
CA PHE A 268 19.44 -12.60 -9.01
C PHE A 268 18.60 -11.51 -8.32
N CYS A 269 17.31 -11.44 -8.62
CA CYS A 269 16.39 -10.50 -7.96
C CYS A 269 16.08 -10.86 -6.51
N SER A 270 15.99 -12.14 -6.19
CA SER A 270 15.40 -12.65 -4.94
C SER A 270 16.42 -12.94 -3.85
N VAL A 271 16.10 -12.63 -2.61
CA VAL A 271 16.88 -13.08 -1.43
C VAL A 271 16.73 -14.58 -1.19
N ALA A 272 15.55 -15.13 -1.45
CA ALA A 272 15.29 -16.56 -1.33
C ALA A 272 15.78 -17.33 -2.58
N LYS A 273 15.95 -18.66 -2.44
CA LYS A 273 16.11 -19.56 -3.58
C LYS A 273 14.77 -19.78 -4.26
N VAL A 274 14.71 -19.58 -5.55
CA VAL A 274 13.51 -19.76 -6.38
C VAL A 274 13.75 -20.65 -7.61
N GLY A 275 15.01 -20.94 -7.90
CA GLY A 275 15.46 -21.67 -9.09
C GLY A 275 15.41 -23.20 -8.97
N THR A 276 16.37 -23.88 -9.60
CA THR A 276 16.40 -25.35 -9.84
C THR A 276 16.22 -26.20 -8.59
N ASP A 277 16.70 -25.72 -7.43
CA ASP A 277 16.53 -26.40 -6.14
C ASP A 277 15.07 -26.31 -5.60
N THR A 278 14.21 -25.53 -6.25
CA THR A 278 12.81 -25.35 -5.86
C THR A 278 11.92 -26.21 -6.74
N PRO A 279 11.17 -27.17 -6.17
CA PRO A 279 10.28 -28.03 -6.95
C PRO A 279 9.23 -27.23 -7.74
N VAL A 280 8.83 -27.76 -8.91
CA VAL A 280 7.67 -27.23 -9.65
C VAL A 280 6.44 -27.27 -8.74
N GLY A 281 5.65 -26.20 -8.77
CA GLY A 281 4.49 -25.98 -7.91
C GLY A 281 4.82 -25.47 -6.51
N LYS A 282 6.10 -25.27 -6.15
CA LYS A 282 6.46 -24.67 -4.87
C LYS A 282 6.43 -23.15 -4.96
N GLY A 283 5.65 -22.52 -4.10
CA GLY A 283 5.65 -21.06 -3.89
C GLY A 283 6.68 -20.63 -2.85
N VAL A 284 7.34 -19.53 -3.11
CA VAL A 284 8.36 -18.94 -2.26
C VAL A 284 8.05 -17.45 -2.07
N TYR A 285 7.67 -17.08 -0.86
CA TYR A 285 7.63 -15.67 -0.46
C TYR A 285 9.06 -15.16 -0.35
N THR A 286 9.37 -14.07 -1.02
CA THR A 286 10.70 -13.51 -1.11
C THR A 286 10.67 -11.98 -1.18
N HIS A 287 11.85 -11.38 -1.12
CA HIS A 287 12.03 -9.94 -1.19
C HIS A 287 13.04 -9.59 -2.26
N PHE A 288 12.81 -8.46 -2.92
CA PHE A 288 13.82 -7.76 -3.71
C PHE A 288 14.45 -6.69 -2.84
N LEU A 289 15.74 -6.48 -3.00
CA LEU A 289 16.49 -5.49 -2.24
C LEU A 289 17.05 -4.41 -3.15
N ASP A 290 17.29 -3.24 -2.62
CA ASP A 290 18.17 -2.27 -3.24
C ASP A 290 19.65 -2.66 -3.04
N SER A 291 20.58 -1.90 -3.62
CA SER A 291 22.02 -2.20 -3.51
C SER A 291 22.59 -2.00 -2.10
N ALA A 292 21.89 -1.29 -1.21
CA ALA A 292 22.25 -1.11 0.21
C ALA A 292 21.56 -2.11 1.13
N GLY A 293 20.76 -3.04 0.59
CA GLY A 293 20.06 -4.08 1.36
C GLY A 293 18.75 -3.63 1.98
N GLY A 294 18.23 -2.45 1.57
CA GLY A 294 16.89 -1.99 1.90
C GLY A 294 15.81 -2.79 1.15
N ILE A 295 14.62 -2.88 1.72
CA ILE A 295 13.54 -3.72 1.18
C ILE A 295 12.83 -2.97 0.07
N HIS A 296 13.12 -3.35 -1.19
CA HIS A 296 12.50 -2.74 -2.37
C HIS A 296 11.09 -3.26 -2.60
N SER A 297 10.88 -4.57 -2.45
CA SER A 297 9.59 -5.22 -2.65
C SER A 297 9.49 -6.55 -1.91
N ASP A 298 8.25 -6.94 -1.60
CA ASP A 298 7.88 -8.30 -1.17
C ASP A 298 6.92 -8.92 -2.18
N LEU A 299 7.11 -10.20 -2.48
CA LEU A 299 6.32 -10.89 -3.48
C LEU A 299 6.41 -12.41 -3.35
N THR A 300 5.56 -13.10 -4.08
CA THR A 300 5.59 -14.56 -4.15
C THR A 300 5.98 -15.02 -5.55
N ILE A 301 6.94 -15.95 -5.63
CA ILE A 301 7.36 -16.59 -6.87
C ILE A 301 6.99 -18.08 -6.80
N VAL A 302 6.28 -18.57 -7.81
CA VAL A 302 5.93 -19.98 -7.94
C VAL A 302 6.56 -20.53 -9.21
N ARG A 303 7.33 -21.60 -9.09
CA ARG A 303 7.90 -22.29 -10.25
C ARG A 303 6.81 -23.09 -10.95
N LEU A 304 6.48 -22.76 -12.19
CA LEU A 304 5.47 -23.45 -13.01
C LEU A 304 6.07 -24.58 -13.84
N ALA A 305 7.29 -24.39 -14.36
CA ALA A 305 8.04 -25.36 -15.15
C ALA A 305 9.55 -25.12 -14.98
N GLU A 306 10.37 -25.77 -15.78
CA GLU A 306 11.84 -25.63 -15.74
C GLU A 306 12.27 -24.18 -16.01
N ASP A 307 11.65 -23.54 -16.98
CA ASP A 307 11.95 -22.20 -17.51
C ASP A 307 10.76 -21.22 -17.41
N SER A 308 9.83 -21.49 -16.50
CA SER A 308 8.60 -20.70 -16.33
C SER A 308 8.25 -20.52 -14.87
N PHE A 309 8.02 -19.25 -14.49
CA PHE A 309 7.76 -18.85 -13.12
C PHE A 309 6.61 -17.85 -13.10
N ARG A 310 5.72 -17.96 -12.12
CA ARG A 310 4.70 -16.97 -11.85
C ARG A 310 5.13 -16.07 -10.69
N VAL A 311 5.16 -14.78 -10.93
CA VAL A 311 5.43 -13.72 -9.95
C VAL A 311 4.10 -13.06 -9.59
N ILE A 312 3.77 -13.05 -8.30
CA ILE A 312 2.54 -12.49 -7.76
C ILE A 312 2.92 -11.34 -6.83
N CYS A 313 2.50 -10.14 -7.18
CA CYS A 313 2.78 -8.89 -6.48
C CYS A 313 1.50 -8.26 -5.93
N GLY A 314 1.63 -7.30 -5.02
CA GLY A 314 0.56 -6.41 -4.63
C GLY A 314 -0.04 -5.65 -5.83
N GLY A 315 -1.33 -5.34 -5.78
CA GLY A 315 -1.99 -4.65 -6.89
C GLY A 315 -1.55 -3.20 -7.08
N ASP A 316 -1.04 -2.58 -6.05
CA ASP A 316 -0.51 -1.20 -6.05
C ASP A 316 0.98 -1.14 -6.40
N THR A 317 1.75 -2.19 -6.09
CA THR A 317 3.21 -2.23 -6.30
C THR A 317 3.62 -2.90 -7.60
N GLY A 318 2.77 -3.71 -8.20
CA GLY A 318 3.14 -4.66 -9.25
C GLY A 318 3.77 -4.03 -10.49
N HIS A 319 3.35 -2.83 -10.92
CA HIS A 319 3.98 -2.17 -12.06
C HIS A 319 5.41 -1.70 -11.73
N ARG A 320 5.66 -1.21 -10.51
CA ARG A 320 7.00 -0.86 -10.04
C ARG A 320 7.91 -2.10 -10.01
N ASP A 321 7.38 -3.22 -9.52
CA ASP A 321 8.11 -4.50 -9.46
C ASP A 321 8.42 -5.03 -10.86
N TYR A 322 7.47 -4.92 -11.79
CA TYR A 322 7.67 -5.26 -13.20
C TYR A 322 8.79 -4.42 -13.84
N VAL A 323 8.73 -3.10 -13.70
CA VAL A 323 9.75 -2.18 -14.22
C VAL A 323 11.12 -2.47 -13.59
N TRP A 324 11.16 -2.76 -12.29
CA TRP A 324 12.40 -3.10 -11.60
C TRP A 324 13.01 -4.41 -12.15
N MET A 325 12.20 -5.45 -12.38
CA MET A 325 12.67 -6.69 -13.00
C MET A 325 13.22 -6.44 -14.43
N GLN A 326 12.57 -5.58 -15.22
CA GLN A 326 13.05 -5.21 -16.54
C GLN A 326 14.43 -4.49 -16.47
N ARG A 327 14.60 -3.59 -15.51
CA ARG A 327 15.91 -2.95 -15.25
C ARG A 327 16.99 -3.97 -14.86
N MET A 328 16.62 -5.05 -14.15
CA MET A 328 17.55 -6.13 -13.83
C MET A 328 17.90 -6.99 -15.06
N VAL A 329 16.96 -7.22 -15.99
CA VAL A 329 17.24 -7.84 -17.29
C VAL A 329 18.33 -7.04 -18.02
N ASP A 330 18.16 -5.73 -18.12
CA ASP A 330 19.14 -4.84 -18.74
C ASP A 330 20.50 -4.87 -18.04
N LYS A 331 20.49 -4.78 -16.71
CA LYS A 331 21.70 -4.80 -15.88
C LYS A 331 22.51 -6.09 -16.03
N MET A 332 21.83 -7.21 -16.17
CA MET A 332 22.45 -8.52 -16.35
C MET A 332 22.80 -8.81 -17.83
N GLY A 333 22.28 -8.03 -18.78
CA GLY A 333 22.44 -8.24 -20.22
C GLY A 333 21.72 -9.50 -20.72
N LEU A 334 20.60 -9.85 -20.12
CA LEU A 334 19.79 -11.03 -20.50
C LEU A 334 19.01 -10.74 -21.78
N THR A 335 18.83 -11.76 -22.61
CA THR A 335 18.15 -11.65 -23.91
C THR A 335 17.09 -12.73 -24.16
N GLN A 336 16.99 -13.72 -23.26
CA GLN A 336 16.08 -14.86 -23.35
C GLN A 336 15.13 -14.91 -22.14
N VAL A 337 14.56 -13.75 -21.80
CA VAL A 337 13.53 -13.58 -20.79
C VAL A 337 12.36 -12.84 -21.42
N GLU A 338 11.17 -13.36 -21.21
CA GLU A 338 9.90 -12.75 -21.61
C GLU A 338 9.01 -12.60 -20.38
N PHE A 339 8.30 -11.47 -20.28
CA PHE A 339 7.29 -11.21 -19.29
C PHE A 339 5.91 -11.27 -19.93
N VAL A 340 5.06 -12.16 -19.45
CA VAL A 340 3.68 -12.27 -19.88
C VAL A 340 2.78 -11.73 -18.77
N ASP A 341 2.18 -10.58 -18.99
CA ASP A 341 1.24 -9.98 -18.03
C ASP A 341 -0.07 -10.77 -18.03
N GLN A 342 -0.37 -11.39 -16.90
CA GLN A 342 -1.57 -12.18 -16.65
C GLN A 342 -2.62 -11.43 -15.82
N THR A 343 -2.33 -10.21 -15.41
CA THR A 343 -3.14 -9.45 -14.43
C THR A 343 -4.61 -9.33 -14.82
N GLU A 344 -4.90 -9.13 -16.10
CA GLU A 344 -6.29 -9.02 -16.60
C GLU A 344 -6.80 -10.31 -17.26
N GLN A 345 -5.98 -11.36 -17.33
CA GLN A 345 -6.34 -12.66 -17.89
C GLN A 345 -6.80 -13.64 -16.81
N ILE A 346 -6.32 -13.42 -15.57
CA ILE A 346 -6.58 -14.28 -14.43
C ILE A 346 -7.39 -13.51 -13.40
N ALA A 347 -8.51 -14.08 -12.97
CA ALA A 347 -9.20 -13.65 -11.77
C ALA A 347 -8.74 -14.48 -10.58
N THR A 348 -8.67 -13.86 -9.41
CA THR A 348 -8.22 -14.49 -8.18
C THR A 348 -9.27 -14.35 -7.09
N LEU A 349 -9.63 -15.48 -6.48
CA LEU A 349 -10.53 -15.53 -5.34
C LEU A 349 -9.84 -16.23 -4.17
N GLY A 350 -9.66 -15.54 -3.07
CA GLY A 350 -9.21 -16.15 -1.83
C GLY A 350 -10.34 -16.89 -1.13
N LEU A 351 -10.09 -18.10 -0.66
CA LEU A 351 -11.01 -18.91 0.11
C LEU A 351 -10.33 -19.39 1.39
N TRP A 352 -10.73 -18.83 2.55
CA TRP A 352 -10.09 -19.13 3.83
C TRP A 352 -11.09 -19.32 4.95
N GLY A 353 -10.64 -20.02 5.99
CA GLY A 353 -11.37 -20.29 7.22
C GLY A 353 -11.30 -21.76 7.60
N PRO A 354 -11.67 -22.12 8.84
CA PRO A 354 -11.64 -23.52 9.30
C PRO A 354 -12.47 -24.47 8.43
N GLU A 355 -13.51 -23.99 7.77
CA GLU A 355 -14.37 -24.79 6.88
C GLU A 355 -13.96 -24.71 5.39
N ALA A 356 -12.92 -23.96 5.02
CA ALA A 356 -12.55 -23.73 3.62
C ALA A 356 -12.30 -25.04 2.84
N ARG A 357 -11.56 -26.00 3.43
CA ARG A 357 -11.29 -27.30 2.81
C ARG A 357 -12.57 -28.09 2.55
N ALA A 358 -13.38 -28.25 3.58
CA ALA A 358 -14.62 -29.01 3.46
C ALA A 358 -15.59 -28.37 2.46
N THR A 359 -15.57 -27.05 2.34
CA THR A 359 -16.38 -26.31 1.37
C THR A 359 -15.87 -26.51 -0.04
N LEU A 360 -14.58 -26.36 -0.29
CA LEU A 360 -13.98 -26.55 -1.61
C LEU A 360 -14.20 -28.01 -2.10
N GLN A 361 -14.05 -29.00 -1.22
CA GLN A 361 -14.28 -30.41 -1.51
C GLN A 361 -15.67 -30.73 -2.08
N LYS A 362 -16.71 -29.96 -1.68
CA LYS A 362 -18.08 -30.13 -2.20
C LYS A 362 -18.22 -29.75 -3.67
N LEU A 363 -17.32 -28.92 -4.18
CA LEU A 363 -17.32 -28.44 -5.57
C LEU A 363 -16.36 -29.20 -6.48
N MET A 364 -15.54 -30.09 -5.92
CA MET A 364 -14.46 -30.74 -6.65
C MET A 364 -14.87 -32.09 -7.24
N ASP A 365 -14.35 -32.36 -8.44
CA ASP A 365 -14.48 -33.69 -9.08
C ASP A 365 -13.68 -34.77 -8.30
N ASP A 366 -12.51 -34.39 -7.75
CA ASP A 366 -11.69 -35.22 -6.87
C ASP A 366 -11.46 -34.51 -5.52
N PRO A 367 -12.33 -34.71 -4.52
CA PRO A 367 -12.18 -34.09 -3.19
C PRO A 367 -10.88 -34.46 -2.46
N GLY A 368 -10.31 -35.60 -2.77
CA GLY A 368 -9.06 -36.08 -2.16
C GLY A 368 -7.84 -35.25 -2.56
N SER A 369 -7.89 -34.58 -3.71
CA SER A 369 -6.78 -33.80 -4.22
C SER A 369 -6.42 -32.58 -3.37
N VAL A 370 -7.35 -32.05 -2.55
CA VAL A 370 -7.13 -30.95 -1.60
C VAL A 370 -7.01 -31.41 -0.15
N SER A 371 -6.80 -32.71 0.11
CA SER A 371 -6.48 -33.19 1.45
C SER A 371 -5.16 -32.57 1.95
N HIS A 372 -4.94 -32.62 3.27
CA HIS A 372 -3.73 -32.06 3.87
C HIS A 372 -2.45 -32.69 3.28
N GLU A 373 -2.46 -34.01 3.09
CA GLU A 373 -1.32 -34.77 2.56
C GLU A 373 -1.08 -34.47 1.07
N ASN A 374 -2.14 -34.33 0.28
CA ASN A 374 -2.05 -34.18 -1.17
C ASN A 374 -1.83 -32.71 -1.62
N PHE A 375 -2.02 -31.75 -0.71
CA PHE A 375 -1.81 -30.34 -1.00
C PHE A 375 -1.07 -29.63 0.15
N PRO A 376 0.25 -29.81 0.26
CA PRO A 376 1.05 -29.20 1.32
C PRO A 376 1.02 -27.65 1.27
N TYR A 377 1.23 -26.99 2.41
CA TYR A 377 1.31 -25.53 2.50
C TYR A 377 2.45 -24.96 1.63
N ALA A 378 2.21 -23.79 1.05
CA ALA A 378 3.08 -23.10 0.10
C ALA A 378 3.36 -23.94 -1.16
N THR A 379 2.36 -24.70 -1.63
CA THR A 379 2.40 -25.37 -2.95
C THR A 379 1.21 -24.93 -3.78
N ALA A 380 1.38 -25.02 -5.10
CA ALA A 380 0.36 -24.69 -6.08
C ALA A 380 0.25 -25.80 -7.11
N LYS A 381 -0.95 -26.06 -7.57
CA LYS A 381 -1.24 -27.01 -8.64
C LYS A 381 -2.60 -26.77 -9.28
N GLU A 382 -2.80 -27.39 -10.43
CA GLU A 382 -4.13 -27.45 -11.05
C GLU A 382 -5.06 -28.39 -10.28
N ILE A 383 -6.31 -27.97 -10.15
CA ILE A 383 -7.42 -28.75 -9.60
C ILE A 383 -8.66 -28.55 -10.47
N ASN A 384 -9.57 -29.53 -10.48
CA ASN A 384 -10.83 -29.43 -11.20
C ASN A 384 -11.98 -29.12 -10.25
N VAL A 385 -12.66 -28.00 -10.51
CA VAL A 385 -13.79 -27.52 -9.72
C VAL A 385 -14.97 -27.33 -10.67
N GLN A 386 -16.03 -28.13 -10.50
CA GLN A 386 -17.23 -28.12 -11.35
C GLN A 386 -16.94 -28.17 -12.86
N GLY A 387 -15.98 -29.01 -13.27
CA GLY A 387 -15.57 -29.17 -14.66
C GLY A 387 -14.71 -28.03 -15.22
N THR A 388 -14.27 -27.10 -14.40
CA THR A 388 -13.31 -26.04 -14.77
C THR A 388 -11.96 -26.36 -14.12
N THR A 389 -10.90 -26.39 -14.93
CA THR A 389 -9.53 -26.48 -14.40
C THR A 389 -9.09 -25.11 -13.91
N ILE A 390 -8.71 -25.02 -12.65
CA ILE A 390 -8.19 -23.82 -12.01
C ILE A 390 -6.82 -24.09 -11.39
N TRP A 391 -6.01 -23.07 -11.28
CA TRP A 391 -4.75 -23.16 -10.56
C TRP A 391 -4.98 -22.71 -9.12
N ALA A 392 -4.67 -23.54 -8.15
CA ALA A 392 -4.86 -23.25 -6.74
C ALA A 392 -3.50 -23.17 -6.04
N PHE A 393 -3.34 -22.17 -5.18
CA PHE A 393 -2.15 -21.97 -4.37
C PHE A 393 -2.52 -21.99 -2.88
N ARG A 394 -1.99 -22.97 -2.15
CA ARG A 394 -2.24 -23.09 -0.72
C ARG A 394 -1.33 -22.15 0.06
N ILE A 395 -1.83 -20.94 0.32
CA ILE A 395 -1.17 -19.90 1.07
C ILE A 395 -2.21 -19.11 1.88
N SER A 396 -1.78 -18.34 2.87
CA SER A 396 -2.69 -17.53 3.67
C SER A 396 -2.01 -16.24 4.14
N TYR A 397 -2.67 -15.13 3.92
CA TYR A 397 -2.36 -13.82 4.50
C TYR A 397 -3.35 -13.43 5.62
N VAL A 398 -4.38 -14.24 5.83
CA VAL A 398 -5.43 -14.03 6.85
C VAL A 398 -5.29 -14.93 8.08
N GLY A 399 -4.28 -15.80 8.10
CA GLY A 399 -3.99 -16.67 9.24
C GLY A 399 -4.90 -17.87 9.42
N GLU A 400 -5.70 -18.22 8.41
CA GLU A 400 -6.54 -19.43 8.39
C GLU A 400 -6.11 -20.35 7.24
N GLN A 401 -6.51 -21.65 7.31
CA GLN A 401 -6.31 -22.54 6.18
C GLN A 401 -7.10 -22.10 4.96
N GLY A 402 -6.59 -22.40 3.77
CA GLY A 402 -7.29 -22.10 2.53
C GLY A 402 -6.37 -21.95 1.33
N TRP A 403 -6.89 -21.32 0.31
CA TRP A 403 -6.24 -21.19 -0.99
C TRP A 403 -6.52 -19.84 -1.64
N GLU A 404 -5.58 -19.38 -2.42
CA GLU A 404 -5.82 -18.47 -3.52
C GLU A 404 -6.18 -19.31 -4.75
N LEU A 405 -7.33 -19.04 -5.34
CA LEU A 405 -7.89 -19.77 -6.48
C LEU A 405 -7.78 -18.87 -7.72
N TYR A 406 -6.98 -19.29 -8.68
CA TYR A 406 -6.67 -18.55 -9.90
C TYR A 406 -7.34 -19.24 -11.09
N PHE A 407 -8.10 -18.52 -11.87
CA PHE A 407 -8.87 -19.07 -12.98
C PHE A 407 -8.97 -18.07 -14.13
N PRO A 408 -9.26 -18.55 -15.36
CA PRO A 408 -9.50 -17.65 -16.47
C PRO A 408 -10.58 -16.61 -16.13
N PHE A 409 -10.34 -15.36 -16.43
CA PHE A 409 -11.18 -14.24 -16.02
C PHE A 409 -12.67 -14.46 -16.35
N GLY A 410 -13.00 -15.01 -17.52
CA GLY A 410 -14.38 -15.28 -17.95
C GLY A 410 -15.11 -16.40 -17.18
N GLU A 411 -14.39 -17.24 -16.43
CA GLU A 411 -14.97 -18.36 -15.65
C GLU A 411 -15.28 -17.97 -14.20
N GLY A 412 -14.92 -16.77 -13.79
CA GLY A 412 -14.96 -16.33 -12.39
C GLY A 412 -16.33 -16.40 -11.75
N LEU A 413 -17.37 -15.94 -12.44
CA LEU A 413 -18.74 -15.90 -11.90
C LEU A 413 -19.27 -17.27 -11.51
N LYS A 414 -18.94 -18.30 -12.28
CA LYS A 414 -19.37 -19.67 -11.98
C LYS A 414 -18.88 -20.16 -10.62
N LEU A 415 -17.60 -19.88 -10.32
CA LEU A 415 -17.01 -20.26 -9.03
C LEU A 415 -17.57 -19.41 -7.88
N TRP A 416 -17.67 -18.11 -8.09
CA TRP A 416 -18.26 -17.20 -7.09
C TRP A 416 -19.67 -17.63 -6.70
N ASP A 417 -20.55 -17.81 -7.70
CA ASP A 417 -21.95 -18.20 -7.46
C ASP A 417 -22.04 -19.55 -6.75
N ALA A 418 -21.23 -20.54 -7.15
CA ALA A 418 -21.21 -21.85 -6.50
C ALA A 418 -20.77 -21.79 -5.03
N LEU A 419 -19.75 -20.99 -4.71
CA LEU A 419 -19.32 -20.78 -3.32
C LEU A 419 -20.38 -20.01 -2.51
N PHE A 420 -20.97 -19.00 -3.11
CA PHE A 420 -22.04 -18.20 -2.48
C PHE A 420 -23.26 -19.07 -2.16
N GLU A 421 -23.69 -19.95 -3.08
CA GLU A 421 -24.79 -20.92 -2.87
C GLU A 421 -24.50 -21.91 -1.73
N LEU A 422 -23.23 -22.22 -1.47
CA LEU A 422 -22.82 -23.05 -0.32
C LEU A 422 -22.78 -22.29 1.01
N GLY A 423 -23.10 -20.99 1.00
CA GLY A 423 -23.12 -20.15 2.19
C GLY A 423 -21.76 -19.59 2.58
N VAL A 424 -20.78 -19.56 1.64
CA VAL A 424 -19.50 -18.88 1.88
C VAL A 424 -19.74 -17.39 2.02
N THR A 425 -19.22 -16.79 3.07
CA THR A 425 -19.34 -15.37 3.34
C THR A 425 -18.47 -14.54 2.40
N PRO A 426 -19.02 -13.61 1.60
CA PRO A 426 -18.23 -12.58 0.94
C PRO A 426 -17.59 -11.67 1.99
N VAL A 427 -16.29 -11.48 1.91
CA VAL A 427 -15.48 -10.71 2.87
C VAL A 427 -14.70 -9.64 2.12
N GLY A 428 -14.73 -8.41 2.62
CA GLY A 428 -14.05 -7.29 2.00
C GLY A 428 -12.53 -7.30 2.19
N ILE A 429 -11.84 -6.51 1.34
CA ILE A 429 -10.37 -6.41 1.35
C ILE A 429 -9.84 -5.79 2.65
N GLU A 430 -10.63 -5.03 3.39
CA GLU A 430 -10.25 -4.46 4.69
C GLU A 430 -9.89 -5.56 5.69
N THR A 431 -10.65 -6.65 5.69
CA THR A 431 -10.35 -7.83 6.53
C THR A 431 -9.03 -8.47 6.14
N TYR A 432 -8.74 -8.59 4.85
CA TYR A 432 -7.51 -9.18 4.33
C TYR A 432 -6.28 -8.29 4.61
N ALA A 433 -6.34 -7.04 4.15
CA ALA A 433 -5.20 -6.14 4.12
C ALA A 433 -4.88 -5.49 5.48
N ASN A 434 -5.84 -5.42 6.40
CA ASN A 434 -5.65 -4.76 7.68
C ASN A 434 -5.88 -5.68 8.88
N SER A 435 -7.12 -5.98 9.25
CA SER A 435 -7.38 -6.58 10.55
C SER A 435 -6.79 -7.99 10.70
N ARG A 436 -6.94 -8.88 9.71
CA ARG A 436 -6.44 -10.27 9.79
C ARG A 436 -4.92 -10.34 9.73
N ARG A 437 -4.29 -9.60 8.78
CA ARG A 437 -2.83 -9.63 8.63
C ARG A 437 -2.13 -9.06 9.87
N LEU A 438 -2.69 -8.03 10.52
CA LEU A 438 -2.12 -7.45 11.74
C LEU A 438 -2.20 -8.39 12.93
N GLU A 439 -3.30 -9.13 13.11
CA GLU A 439 -3.40 -10.16 14.14
C GLU A 439 -2.36 -11.29 13.94
N LYS A 440 -1.90 -11.50 12.70
CA LYS A 440 -0.81 -12.42 12.36
C LYS A 440 0.56 -11.76 12.33
N SER A 441 0.66 -10.47 12.62
CA SER A 441 1.90 -9.68 12.51
C SER A 441 2.52 -9.78 11.11
N LEU A 442 1.71 -9.90 10.05
CA LEU A 442 2.17 -9.90 8.66
C LEU A 442 2.37 -8.46 8.17
N ARG A 443 3.44 -8.24 7.40
CA ARG A 443 3.84 -6.93 6.91
C ARG A 443 3.11 -6.61 5.61
N LEU A 444 2.98 -5.32 5.35
CA LEU A 444 2.47 -4.77 4.11
C LEU A 444 3.56 -3.90 3.46
N GLN A 445 3.82 -4.11 2.18
CA GLN A 445 4.77 -3.31 1.41
C GLN A 445 4.26 -1.86 1.31
N ASN A 446 5.16 -0.91 1.34
CA ASN A 446 4.95 0.54 1.35
C ASN A 446 4.34 1.10 2.66
N ASP A 447 3.92 0.24 3.60
CA ASP A 447 3.54 0.63 4.96
C ASP A 447 4.61 0.18 5.97
N ASP A 448 4.80 -1.14 6.09
CA ASP A 448 5.72 -1.74 7.06
C ASP A 448 7.09 -2.08 6.46
N LEU A 449 7.19 -2.14 5.13
CA LEU A 449 8.39 -2.50 4.38
C LEU A 449 8.74 -1.41 3.37
N GLU A 450 9.93 -0.84 3.52
CA GLU A 450 10.49 0.23 2.69
C GLU A 450 12.02 0.06 2.60
N ILE A 451 12.68 0.75 1.66
CA ILE A 451 14.14 0.68 1.55
C ILE A 451 14.89 1.29 2.73
N ASP A 452 14.24 2.09 3.56
CA ASP A 452 14.81 2.66 4.77
C ASP A 452 15.14 1.60 5.83
N TYR A 453 14.54 0.43 5.71
CA TYR A 453 14.75 -0.70 6.61
C TYR A 453 15.23 -1.94 5.87
N ASN A 454 15.99 -2.76 6.57
CA ASN A 454 16.50 -4.03 6.04
C ASN A 454 15.71 -5.24 6.58
N LEU A 455 15.93 -6.42 6.01
CA LEU A 455 15.20 -7.64 6.38
C LEU A 455 15.47 -8.12 7.82
N TYR A 456 16.59 -7.75 8.44
CA TYR A 456 16.86 -8.09 9.84
C TYR A 456 16.05 -7.18 10.77
N GLU A 457 15.96 -5.91 10.45
CA GLU A 457 15.12 -4.94 11.17
C GLU A 457 13.64 -5.31 11.07
N ALA A 458 13.18 -5.73 9.88
CA ALA A 458 11.80 -6.15 9.64
C ALA A 458 11.46 -7.56 10.21
N GLY A 459 12.45 -8.31 10.73
CA GLY A 459 12.25 -9.67 11.22
C GLY A 459 11.96 -10.70 10.11
N LEU A 460 12.38 -10.43 8.88
CA LEU A 460 12.14 -11.25 7.67
C LEU A 460 13.41 -11.85 7.07
N SER A 461 14.54 -11.76 7.78
CA SER A 461 15.80 -12.32 7.32
C SER A 461 15.75 -13.85 7.18
N ARG A 462 16.49 -14.37 6.20
CA ARG A 462 16.56 -15.82 5.99
C ARG A 462 17.55 -16.47 6.95
N PRO A 463 17.28 -17.70 7.46
CA PRO A 463 18.19 -18.41 8.33
C PRO A 463 19.56 -18.66 7.70
N LYS A 464 19.61 -18.83 6.38
CA LYS A 464 20.84 -19.01 5.60
C LYS A 464 20.85 -18.10 4.38
N VAL A 465 22.01 -17.50 4.11
CA VAL A 465 22.25 -16.78 2.86
C VAL A 465 22.47 -17.81 1.75
N LYS A 466 21.80 -17.66 0.61
CA LYS A 466 22.04 -18.54 -0.53
C LYS A 466 23.43 -18.34 -1.14
N ALA A 467 23.99 -19.39 -1.73
CA ALA A 467 25.33 -19.33 -2.35
C ALA A 467 25.30 -18.48 -3.64
N ALA A 468 24.25 -18.60 -4.44
CA ALA A 468 24.07 -17.79 -5.64
C ALA A 468 24.10 -16.28 -5.30
N ASP A 469 24.56 -15.48 -6.23
CA ASP A 469 24.55 -14.02 -6.10
C ASP A 469 23.13 -13.49 -6.25
N PHE A 470 22.88 -12.33 -5.63
CA PHE A 470 21.62 -11.60 -5.77
C PHE A 470 21.84 -10.10 -5.53
N HIS A 471 20.94 -9.30 -6.08
CA HIS A 471 21.02 -7.84 -5.92
C HIS A 471 20.92 -7.45 -4.43
N GLY A 472 21.85 -6.60 -3.97
CA GLY A 472 21.95 -6.22 -2.55
C GLY A 472 22.64 -7.24 -1.63
N LYS A 473 23.15 -8.39 -2.13
CA LYS A 473 23.73 -9.46 -1.31
C LYS A 473 24.87 -8.99 -0.41
N ALA A 474 25.77 -8.17 -0.91
CA ALA A 474 26.92 -7.69 -0.12
C ALA A 474 26.44 -6.92 1.13
N ALA A 475 25.48 -6.03 0.97
CA ALA A 475 24.87 -5.28 2.06
C ALA A 475 24.10 -6.20 3.01
N TYR A 476 23.27 -7.12 2.47
CA TYR A 476 22.53 -8.10 3.27
C TYR A 476 23.45 -8.96 4.15
N VAL A 477 24.61 -9.40 3.63
CA VAL A 477 25.59 -10.16 4.40
C VAL A 477 26.25 -9.29 5.48
N SER A 478 26.62 -8.05 5.14
CA SER A 478 27.20 -7.10 6.09
C SER A 478 26.23 -6.77 7.23
N GLN A 479 24.94 -6.55 6.91
CA GLN A 479 23.90 -6.31 7.92
C GLN A 479 23.72 -7.51 8.86
N ARG A 480 23.87 -8.74 8.35
CA ARG A 480 23.82 -9.97 9.16
C ARG A 480 24.94 -10.04 10.21
N GLU A 481 26.09 -9.48 9.91
CA GLU A 481 27.27 -9.52 10.78
C GLU A 481 27.25 -8.45 11.87
N LEU A 482 26.28 -7.52 11.81
CA LEU A 482 26.12 -6.51 12.85
C LEU A 482 25.75 -7.19 14.19
N PRO A 483 26.32 -6.75 15.31
CA PRO A 483 25.97 -7.28 16.63
C PRO A 483 24.52 -6.95 17.00
N GLU A 484 23.99 -5.84 16.50
CA GLU A 484 22.65 -5.34 16.71
C GLU A 484 22.23 -4.47 15.52
N GLN A 485 20.96 -4.49 15.13
CA GLN A 485 20.42 -3.61 14.11
C GLN A 485 20.12 -2.22 14.71
N ALA A 486 19.94 -1.20 13.86
CA ALA A 486 19.60 0.14 14.34
C ALA A 486 18.18 0.20 14.94
N ALA A 487 17.25 -0.57 14.36
CA ALA A 487 15.87 -0.66 14.83
C ALA A 487 15.31 -2.07 14.60
N TYR A 488 14.15 -2.34 15.21
CA TYR A 488 13.36 -3.55 14.95
C TYR A 488 11.89 -3.20 14.80
N LEU A 489 11.22 -3.85 13.85
CA LEU A 489 9.77 -3.75 13.72
C LEU A 489 9.11 -4.43 14.93
N CYS A 490 8.29 -3.65 15.61
CA CYS A 490 7.53 -4.08 16.79
C CYS A 490 6.05 -4.14 16.46
N THR A 491 5.33 -5.05 17.11
CA THR A 491 3.88 -5.04 17.15
C THR A 491 3.42 -4.57 18.52
N PHE A 492 2.44 -3.67 18.54
CA PHE A 492 1.92 -3.05 19.75
C PHE A 492 0.43 -3.37 19.92
N LEU A 493 -0.01 -3.45 21.18
CA LEU A 493 -1.42 -3.38 21.55
C LEU A 493 -1.70 -2.06 22.27
N LEU A 494 -2.77 -1.40 21.85
CA LEU A 494 -3.31 -0.22 22.51
C LEU A 494 -4.55 -0.67 23.29
N GLU A 495 -4.42 -0.77 24.61
CA GLU A 495 -5.50 -1.29 25.48
C GLU A 495 -6.68 -0.33 25.60
N ASP A 496 -6.38 0.98 25.62
CA ASP A 496 -7.39 2.03 25.69
C ASP A 496 -6.96 3.20 24.77
N THR A 497 -7.85 3.56 23.87
CA THR A 497 -7.68 4.71 22.97
C THR A 497 -8.76 5.78 23.22
N THR A 498 -9.32 5.81 24.43
CA THR A 498 -10.27 6.84 24.85
C THR A 498 -9.53 8.15 25.14
N ASP A 499 -9.93 9.22 24.46
CA ASP A 499 -9.32 10.54 24.63
C ASP A 499 -9.81 11.24 25.93
N ASP A 500 -9.29 12.44 26.20
CA ASP A 500 -9.64 13.25 27.37
C ASP A 500 -11.09 13.78 27.38
N LYS A 501 -11.81 13.64 26.26
CA LYS A 501 -13.24 13.95 26.12
C LYS A 501 -14.13 12.73 26.30
N GLY A 502 -13.55 11.57 26.51
CA GLY A 502 -14.27 10.30 26.66
C GLY A 502 -14.67 9.66 25.32
N VAL A 503 -14.07 10.08 24.19
CA VAL A 503 -14.32 9.50 22.88
C VAL A 503 -13.28 8.43 22.58
N THR A 504 -13.72 7.22 22.27
CA THR A 504 -12.81 6.15 21.82
C THR A 504 -12.35 6.42 20.40
N ARG A 505 -11.03 6.56 20.22
CA ARG A 505 -10.37 6.82 18.94
C ARG A 505 -9.96 5.52 18.26
N TYR A 506 -9.97 5.54 16.94
CA TYR A 506 -9.55 4.43 16.09
C TYR A 506 -8.45 4.92 15.13
N PRO A 507 -7.19 4.96 15.62
CA PRO A 507 -6.10 5.57 14.87
C PRO A 507 -5.86 4.85 13.56
N VAL A 508 -5.42 5.62 12.57
CA VAL A 508 -4.80 5.11 11.33
C VAL A 508 -3.28 5.10 11.49
N GLY A 509 -2.54 4.53 10.55
CA GLY A 509 -1.07 4.50 10.58
C GLY A 509 -0.41 5.89 10.48
N HIS A 510 0.93 5.91 10.53
CA HIS A 510 1.81 7.08 10.36
C HIS A 510 1.75 8.13 11.49
N TRP A 511 1.49 7.71 12.71
CA TRP A 511 1.52 8.57 13.89
C TRP A 511 2.79 8.36 14.72
N PRO A 512 3.37 9.43 15.32
CA PRO A 512 4.64 9.33 16.02
C PRO A 512 4.58 8.44 17.25
N LEU A 513 5.67 7.71 17.47
CA LEU A 513 5.92 6.96 18.69
C LEU A 513 6.90 7.75 19.59
N LEU A 514 6.49 7.96 20.82
CA LEU A 514 7.16 8.82 21.78
C LEU A 514 7.66 8.05 22.99
N ASP A 515 8.70 8.57 23.60
CA ASP A 515 9.16 8.10 24.90
C ASP A 515 8.09 8.32 25.99
N LEU A 516 7.92 7.33 26.85
CA LEU A 516 6.85 7.31 27.85
C LEU A 516 6.95 8.47 28.86
N GLU A 517 8.17 8.91 29.21
CA GLU A 517 8.42 9.91 30.24
C GLU A 517 8.61 11.31 29.63
N SER A 518 9.51 11.43 28.65
CA SER A 518 9.87 12.73 28.06
C SER A 518 8.84 13.22 27.05
N ARG A 519 8.04 12.32 26.45
CA ARG A 519 7.13 12.59 25.32
C ARG A 519 7.83 13.12 24.07
N GLU A 520 9.12 12.88 23.94
CA GLU A 520 9.86 13.22 22.74
C GLU A 520 9.77 12.07 21.73
N VAL A 521 9.81 12.39 20.43
CA VAL A 521 9.80 11.39 19.36
C VAL A 521 11.04 10.50 19.50
N ILE A 522 10.83 9.21 19.53
CA ILE A 522 11.90 8.22 19.57
C ILE A 522 12.65 8.22 18.24
N ILE A 523 13.99 8.27 18.30
CA ILE A 523 14.86 8.32 17.13
C ILE A 523 15.92 7.24 17.25
N ASP A 524 16.17 6.49 16.17
CA ASP A 524 17.20 5.46 16.15
C ASP A 524 18.62 6.00 15.86
N SER A 525 19.60 5.12 15.85
CA SER A 525 21.01 5.48 15.62
C SER A 525 21.30 5.98 14.20
N HIS A 526 20.40 5.78 13.24
CA HIS A 526 20.47 6.31 11.89
C HIS A 526 19.73 7.65 11.74
N GLY A 527 19.12 8.16 12.80
CA GLY A 527 18.34 9.40 12.78
C GLY A 527 16.91 9.23 12.27
N ARG A 528 16.43 7.99 12.08
CA ARG A 528 15.05 7.70 11.66
C ARG A 528 14.10 7.87 12.85
N ARG A 529 13.01 8.58 12.62
CA ARG A 529 11.97 8.80 13.64
C ARG A 529 11.05 7.60 13.72
N SER A 530 10.71 7.19 14.93
CA SER A 530 9.74 6.10 15.15
C SER A 530 8.31 6.59 14.99
N TYR A 531 7.52 5.84 14.23
CA TYR A 531 6.09 6.08 14.01
C TYR A 531 5.37 4.75 13.79
N THR A 532 4.03 4.76 13.88
CA THR A 532 3.21 3.59 13.55
C THR A 532 3.11 3.44 12.04
N THR A 533 3.61 2.35 11.50
CA THR A 533 3.53 2.04 10.06
C THR A 533 2.13 1.58 9.67
N SER A 534 1.53 0.72 10.48
CA SER A 534 0.18 0.21 10.31
C SER A 534 -0.59 0.25 11.61
N VAL A 535 -1.89 0.53 11.54
CA VAL A 535 -2.82 0.44 12.68
C VAL A 535 -4.17 -0.09 12.20
N ALA A 536 -4.74 -1.05 12.93
CA ALA A 536 -6.13 -1.47 12.76
C ALA A 536 -6.70 -2.02 14.07
N PHE A 537 -8.03 -2.02 14.18
CA PHE A 537 -8.69 -2.77 15.23
C PHE A 537 -8.62 -4.28 14.92
N GLY A 538 -8.23 -5.08 15.91
CA GLY A 538 -8.19 -6.54 15.85
C GLY A 538 -9.44 -7.14 16.50
N PRO A 539 -10.46 -7.54 15.71
CA PRO A 539 -11.74 -8.03 16.27
C PRO A 539 -11.61 -9.28 17.14
N SER A 540 -10.65 -10.18 16.82
CA SER A 540 -10.41 -11.37 17.65
C SER A 540 -9.76 -11.04 19.00
N LEU A 541 -9.05 -9.91 19.10
CA LEU A 541 -8.38 -9.46 20.32
C LEU A 541 -9.18 -8.41 21.10
N GLY A 542 -10.14 -7.74 20.44
CA GLY A 542 -10.92 -6.64 21.01
C GLY A 542 -10.10 -5.37 21.27
N GLN A 543 -8.97 -5.18 20.59
CA GLN A 543 -8.02 -4.08 20.81
C GLN A 543 -7.46 -3.54 19.50
N ASN A 544 -6.99 -2.28 19.52
CA ASN A 544 -6.22 -1.74 18.40
C ASN A 544 -4.81 -2.34 18.39
N ILE A 545 -4.36 -2.74 17.21
CA ILE A 545 -3.04 -3.29 16.93
C ILE A 545 -2.29 -2.26 16.10
N ALA A 546 -1.04 -1.99 16.44
CA ALA A 546 -0.15 -1.16 15.64
C ALA A 546 1.15 -1.90 15.32
N MET A 547 1.79 -1.53 14.23
CA MET A 547 3.19 -1.85 13.92
C MET A 547 4.00 -0.57 13.83
N GLY A 548 5.32 -0.67 14.05
CA GLY A 548 6.25 0.44 13.91
C GLY A 548 7.65 0.05 14.34
N TYR A 549 8.65 0.75 13.82
CA TYR A 549 10.04 0.48 14.16
C TYR A 549 10.47 1.25 15.41
N LEU A 550 11.15 0.55 16.30
CA LEU A 550 11.80 1.14 17.48
C LEU A 550 13.30 0.86 17.45
N PRO A 551 14.13 1.79 17.99
CA PRO A 551 15.55 1.52 18.23
C PRO A 551 15.76 0.23 19.03
N ALA A 552 16.87 -0.46 18.78
CA ALA A 552 17.15 -1.76 19.38
C ALA A 552 17.10 -1.75 20.93
N ASP A 553 17.57 -0.67 21.55
CA ASP A 553 17.55 -0.51 23.01
C ASP A 553 16.14 -0.30 23.59
N ARG A 554 15.16 0.10 22.74
CA ARG A 554 13.76 0.32 23.09
C ARG A 554 12.84 -0.83 22.65
N ALA A 555 13.25 -1.67 21.71
CA ALA A 555 12.47 -2.77 21.16
C ALA A 555 12.48 -3.98 22.12
N LYS A 556 11.71 -3.91 23.21
CA LYS A 556 11.63 -4.98 24.23
C LYS A 556 10.20 -5.36 24.51
N GLU A 557 9.87 -6.65 24.37
CA GLU A 557 8.54 -7.17 24.71
C GLU A 557 8.20 -6.89 26.17
N GLY A 558 7.00 -6.40 26.40
CA GLY A 558 6.48 -6.02 27.71
C GLY A 558 6.64 -4.55 28.07
N ASP A 559 7.58 -3.83 27.43
CA ASP A 559 7.75 -2.39 27.60
C ASP A 559 6.63 -1.65 26.85
N SER A 560 6.48 -0.35 27.13
CA SER A 560 5.50 0.51 26.49
C SER A 560 6.13 1.81 25.99
N VAL A 561 5.55 2.34 24.93
CA VAL A 561 5.80 3.68 24.39
C VAL A 561 4.49 4.44 24.32
N LEU A 562 4.51 5.71 23.98
CA LEU A 562 3.29 6.48 23.68
C LEU A 562 3.10 6.59 22.16
N MET A 563 1.88 6.41 21.70
CA MET A 563 1.44 6.86 20.39
C MET A 563 0.73 8.20 20.57
N GLU A 564 1.18 9.24 19.89
CA GLU A 564 0.47 10.52 19.85
C GLU A 564 -0.53 10.49 18.69
N TYR A 565 -1.78 10.88 18.97
CA TYR A 565 -2.85 10.94 17.98
C TYR A 565 -3.75 12.13 18.27
N PHE A 566 -3.71 13.15 17.41
CA PHE A 566 -4.43 14.42 17.58
C PHE A 566 -4.21 15.10 18.96
N GLY A 567 -2.96 15.09 19.44
CA GLY A 567 -2.58 15.70 20.72
C GLY A 567 -2.96 14.86 21.95
N CYS A 568 -3.57 13.70 21.77
CA CYS A 568 -3.78 12.71 22.82
C CYS A 568 -2.65 11.67 22.81
N PHE A 569 -2.34 11.11 23.96
CA PHE A 569 -1.23 10.16 24.14
C PHE A 569 -1.75 8.83 24.62
N PHE A 570 -1.61 7.79 23.82
CA PHE A 570 -2.10 6.46 24.10
C PHE A 570 -0.94 5.51 24.39
N PRO A 571 -0.92 4.83 25.54
CA PRO A 571 0.07 3.79 25.81
C PRO A 571 -0.03 2.66 24.80
N ALA A 572 1.08 2.36 24.13
CA ALA A 572 1.23 1.26 23.18
C ALA A 572 2.22 0.23 23.77
N LYS A 573 1.70 -0.93 24.14
CA LYS A 573 2.48 -2.01 24.74
C LYS A 573 3.12 -2.87 23.67
N ILE A 574 4.43 -3.07 23.74
CA ILE A 574 5.19 -3.93 22.83
C ILE A 574 4.87 -5.39 23.17
N VAL A 575 4.27 -6.11 22.23
CA VAL A 575 3.86 -7.52 22.39
C VAL A 575 4.64 -8.47 21.51
N SER A 576 5.33 -7.95 20.50
CA SER A 576 6.22 -8.73 19.63
C SER A 576 7.33 -7.84 19.08
N VAL A 577 8.54 -8.38 18.99
CA VAL A 577 9.69 -7.80 18.31
C VAL A 577 10.11 -8.72 17.18
N GLY A 578 10.27 -8.19 15.97
CA GLY A 578 10.44 -8.99 14.76
C GLY A 578 9.13 -9.69 14.38
N TYR A 579 9.20 -10.93 13.89
CA TYR A 579 8.02 -11.70 13.45
C TYR A 579 7.55 -12.68 14.52
N ARG A 580 6.42 -12.38 15.13
CA ARG A 580 5.66 -13.30 15.96
C ARG A 580 4.18 -12.95 15.88
N ALA A 581 3.38 -13.89 15.42
CA ALA A 581 1.94 -13.72 15.34
C ALA A 581 1.31 -13.56 16.73
N LEU A 582 0.34 -12.64 16.86
CA LEU A 582 -0.43 -12.46 18.08
C LEU A 582 -1.44 -13.60 18.28
N LEU A 583 -2.05 -14.02 17.18
CA LEU A 583 -2.95 -15.17 17.15
C LEU A 583 -2.29 -16.34 16.43
N ASP A 584 -2.51 -17.56 16.95
CA ASP A 584 -1.99 -18.80 16.38
C ASP A 584 -0.49 -18.70 16.02
N PRO A 585 0.42 -18.43 16.99
CA PRO A 585 1.83 -18.18 16.72
C PRO A 585 2.54 -19.40 16.09
N GLU A 586 2.05 -20.60 16.30
CA GLU A 586 2.59 -21.83 15.73
C GLU A 586 2.04 -22.13 14.32
N ASN A 587 1.13 -21.30 13.80
CA ASN A 587 0.47 -21.47 12.50
C ASN A 587 -0.27 -22.82 12.35
N GLU A 588 -0.88 -23.31 13.43
CA GLU A 588 -1.65 -24.56 13.41
C GLU A 588 -2.87 -24.45 12.51
N ARG A 589 -3.59 -23.29 12.57
CA ARG A 589 -4.75 -23.02 11.74
C ARG A 589 -4.40 -22.98 10.26
N VAL A 590 -3.31 -22.31 9.89
CA VAL A 590 -2.86 -22.17 8.51
C VAL A 590 -2.44 -23.54 7.92
N ARG A 591 -1.86 -24.40 8.76
CA ARG A 591 -1.32 -25.71 8.36
C ARG A 591 -2.33 -26.84 8.43
N SER A 592 -3.47 -26.65 9.08
CA SER A 592 -4.51 -27.66 9.29
C SER A 592 -5.13 -28.24 8.00
#